data_267c91a445cb034ebcb3cd9ceef03ef4
#
_entry.id   267c91a445cb034ebcb3cd9ceef03ef4
#
_cell.length_a   1.000
_cell.length_b   1.000
_cell.length_c   1.000
_cell.angle_alpha   90.00
_cell.angle_beta   90.00
_cell.angle_gamma   90.00
#
_symmetry.space_group_name_H-M   'P 1'
#
loop_
_entity.id
_entity.type
_entity.pdbx_description
1 polymer ?
#
loop_
_entity_poly.entity_id
_entity_poly.type
_entity_poly.pdbx_seq_one_letter_code
_entity_poly.pdbx_strand_id
1 'polypeptide(L)'
;MEHVFVGGAKGQAGALFRRAGSRWVRVDGPWRDDAAAEDVGACWLDADGDGDLDLVVTSGGAEVSVGHVDLADRLYRNDGDHRFARDRAALPDVRDSSGVAVAADYDGDGDDDLLVAGRLVPGAYPDAPPSRLYRNDGGRFADVTSLVAPTLSQAGMVTDARFLDVDGDQDLDLVVAARWQPLRLLRNDDGRYVDATQDAGLAASSGWWRSLFVLDVDGDGDLDLVAGNQGWNTKYKASLEKPARLYFGDFDDDGRRDLVEAKYEGDRLLPVRGRSCSSGAMPALKERFPTYEGFAKSVLADIYTEEKLEACGELVATQLASCLLRNDGRGVFSVEPLPRAAQIAPIQAMALVDDLLVCAQNDFSPEPETGRHDGGVGLVLRVRGGGLEVLPIAEHGISAFGDQRGVAVVEVDGAPVVVFARNDGAAHAWRRAGR
;
A
#
# COMPACT_ATOMS: atom_id res chain seq x y z
N MET A 1 -15.11 16.50 -6.88
CA MET A 1 -13.65 16.54 -7.12
C MET A 1 -13.37 17.45 -8.29
N GLU A 2 -12.54 18.46 -8.12
CA GLU A 2 -12.20 19.45 -9.16
C GLU A 2 -10.88 19.17 -9.86
N HIS A 3 -9.99 18.42 -9.21
CA HIS A 3 -8.67 18.06 -9.70
C HIS A 3 -8.43 16.56 -9.65
N VAL A 4 -7.65 16.06 -10.61
CA VAL A 4 -7.10 14.68 -10.63
C VAL A 4 -5.61 14.78 -10.94
N PHE A 5 -4.79 14.28 -10.04
CA PHE A 5 -3.35 14.14 -10.27
C PHE A 5 -3.03 12.69 -10.65
N VAL A 6 -2.21 12.52 -11.67
CA VAL A 6 -1.68 11.24 -12.12
C VAL A 6 -0.17 11.31 -11.98
N GLY A 7 0.38 10.53 -11.07
CA GLY A 7 1.81 10.46 -10.81
C GLY A 7 2.61 9.98 -12.02
N GLY A 8 3.84 10.43 -12.14
CA GLY A 8 4.80 10.02 -13.17
C GLY A 8 5.78 8.99 -12.61
N ALA A 9 6.21 8.03 -13.44
CA ALA A 9 7.36 7.19 -13.15
C ALA A 9 8.66 8.01 -13.27
N LYS A 10 9.76 7.49 -12.73
CA LYS A 10 11.07 8.13 -12.84
C LYS A 10 11.40 8.52 -14.29
N GLY A 11 11.71 9.79 -14.49
CA GLY A 11 11.95 10.39 -15.81
C GLY A 11 10.69 10.86 -16.54
N GLN A 12 9.52 10.75 -15.92
CA GLN A 12 8.23 11.22 -16.44
C GLN A 12 7.58 12.17 -15.44
N ALA A 13 7.20 13.36 -15.90
CA ALA A 13 6.50 14.29 -15.04
C ALA A 13 5.07 13.81 -14.75
N GLY A 14 4.61 14.01 -13.54
CA GLY A 14 3.20 13.88 -13.18
C GLY A 14 2.30 14.79 -14.03
N ALA A 15 1.01 14.56 -14.02
CA ALA A 15 0.04 15.33 -14.77
C ALA A 15 -1.18 15.66 -13.91
N LEU A 16 -1.48 16.94 -13.80
CA LEU A 16 -2.69 17.44 -13.16
C LEU A 16 -3.75 17.74 -14.22
N PHE A 17 -4.96 17.33 -13.94
CA PHE A 17 -6.14 17.66 -14.72
C PHE A 17 -7.16 18.36 -13.84
N ARG A 18 -7.77 19.43 -14.34
CA ARG A 18 -8.89 20.11 -13.70
C ARG A 18 -10.18 19.94 -14.48
N ARG A 19 -11.29 19.99 -13.76
CA ARG A 19 -12.61 20.01 -14.39
C ARG A 19 -12.87 21.39 -15.03
N ALA A 20 -13.32 21.38 -16.28
CA ALA A 20 -13.75 22.57 -17.02
C ALA A 20 -15.09 22.27 -17.71
N GLY A 21 -16.20 22.47 -17.00
CA GLY A 21 -17.52 22.02 -17.42
C GLY A 21 -17.58 20.49 -17.51
N SER A 22 -17.86 19.96 -18.70
CA SER A 22 -17.91 18.51 -18.98
C SER A 22 -16.58 17.89 -19.39
N ARG A 23 -15.49 18.66 -19.39
CA ARG A 23 -14.17 18.20 -19.86
C ARG A 23 -13.14 18.28 -18.75
N TRP A 24 -12.16 17.38 -18.84
CA TRP A 24 -10.94 17.45 -18.04
C TRP A 24 -9.84 18.08 -18.88
N VAL A 25 -9.23 19.14 -18.36
CA VAL A 25 -8.20 19.92 -19.05
C VAL A 25 -6.90 19.80 -18.25
N ARG A 26 -5.81 19.51 -18.94
CA ARG A 26 -4.49 19.45 -18.30
C ARG A 26 -4.10 20.83 -17.78
N VAL A 27 -3.60 20.87 -16.54
CA VAL A 27 -3.03 22.04 -15.89
C VAL A 27 -1.51 21.95 -16.00
N ASP A 28 -0.89 23.03 -16.42
CA ASP A 28 0.58 23.15 -16.38
C ASP A 28 1.03 23.57 -14.99
N GLY A 29 2.08 22.94 -14.48
CA GLY A 29 2.54 23.21 -13.14
C GLY A 29 3.95 22.72 -12.85
N PRO A 30 4.45 23.01 -11.62
CA PRO A 30 5.85 22.79 -11.23
C PRO A 30 6.27 21.31 -11.19
N TRP A 31 5.35 20.37 -11.13
CA TRP A 31 5.66 18.93 -11.22
C TRP A 31 6.39 18.51 -12.50
N ARG A 32 6.40 19.37 -13.55
CA ARG A 32 7.18 19.14 -14.76
C ARG A 32 8.69 19.17 -14.52
N ASP A 33 9.12 20.02 -13.61
CA ASP A 33 10.53 20.19 -13.26
C ASP A 33 11.02 19.07 -12.35
N ASP A 34 10.10 18.33 -11.75
CA ASP A 34 10.37 17.26 -10.79
C ASP A 34 10.30 15.85 -11.42
N ALA A 35 10.32 15.74 -12.75
CA ALA A 35 10.22 14.47 -13.48
C ALA A 35 11.34 13.45 -13.15
N ALA A 36 12.43 13.86 -12.51
CA ALA A 36 13.50 12.96 -12.05
C ALA A 36 13.05 12.09 -10.86
N ALA A 37 12.13 12.58 -10.03
CA ALA A 37 11.54 11.84 -8.93
C ALA A 37 10.48 10.85 -9.44
N GLU A 38 10.30 9.72 -8.74
CA GLU A 38 9.20 8.80 -8.97
C GLU A 38 8.03 9.14 -8.05
N ASP A 39 6.88 9.46 -8.61
CA ASP A 39 5.66 9.76 -7.86
C ASP A 39 5.02 8.44 -7.39
N VAL A 40 4.93 8.22 -6.09
CA VAL A 40 4.40 6.97 -5.51
C VAL A 40 3.05 7.16 -4.86
N GLY A 41 2.86 8.25 -4.13
CA GLY A 41 1.61 8.64 -3.51
C GLY A 41 1.29 10.10 -3.78
N ALA A 42 0.03 10.44 -3.67
CA ALA A 42 -0.45 11.82 -3.76
C ALA A 42 -1.61 12.04 -2.78
N CYS A 43 -1.59 13.15 -2.09
CA CYS A 43 -2.61 13.54 -1.11
C CYS A 43 -3.01 14.99 -1.34
N TRP A 44 -4.30 15.27 -1.21
CA TRP A 44 -4.86 16.61 -1.21
C TRP A 44 -5.14 17.05 0.23
N LEU A 45 -4.75 18.25 0.59
CA LEU A 45 -5.02 18.88 1.89
C LEU A 45 -5.03 20.40 1.74
N ASP A 46 -5.69 21.08 2.65
CA ASP A 46 -5.57 22.54 2.80
C ASP A 46 -4.41 22.81 3.77
N ALA A 47 -3.20 22.98 3.23
CA ALA A 47 -2.01 23.03 4.06
C ALA A 47 -1.78 24.38 4.74
N ASP A 48 -2.39 25.47 4.27
CA ASP A 48 -2.20 26.83 4.86
C ASP A 48 -3.49 27.52 5.30
N GLY A 49 -4.61 26.80 5.26
CA GLY A 49 -5.89 27.25 5.77
C GLY A 49 -6.56 28.31 4.89
N ASP A 50 -6.19 28.41 3.60
CA ASP A 50 -6.77 29.38 2.69
C ASP A 50 -8.05 28.88 1.98
N GLY A 51 -8.39 27.60 2.14
CA GLY A 51 -9.58 26.94 1.58
C GLY A 51 -9.36 26.32 0.20
N ASP A 52 -8.17 26.47 -0.39
CA ASP A 52 -7.80 25.85 -1.65
C ASP A 52 -6.94 24.61 -1.40
N LEU A 53 -7.32 23.46 -1.96
CA LEU A 53 -6.55 22.22 -1.72
C LEU A 53 -5.18 22.26 -2.41
N ASP A 54 -4.15 22.04 -1.61
CA ASP A 54 -2.78 21.82 -2.00
C ASP A 54 -2.52 20.35 -2.36
N LEU A 55 -1.38 20.09 -3.01
CA LEU A 55 -0.99 18.75 -3.43
C LEU A 55 0.34 18.33 -2.80
N VAL A 56 0.31 17.29 -1.96
CA VAL A 56 1.52 16.56 -1.56
C VAL A 56 1.73 15.39 -2.50
N VAL A 57 2.98 15.23 -2.97
CA VAL A 57 3.40 14.07 -3.77
C VAL A 57 4.60 13.43 -3.11
N THR A 58 4.48 12.16 -2.74
CA THR A 58 5.57 11.39 -2.16
C THR A 58 6.48 10.84 -3.24
N SER A 59 7.77 10.81 -2.93
CA SER A 59 8.83 10.32 -3.80
C SER A 59 9.32 8.97 -3.33
N GLY A 60 9.36 7.99 -4.23
CA GLY A 60 9.76 6.63 -3.91
C GLY A 60 10.73 6.04 -4.92
N GLY A 61 10.69 4.72 -5.03
CA GLY A 61 11.55 3.96 -5.94
C GLY A 61 12.78 3.37 -5.28
N ALA A 62 13.45 2.51 -6.03
CA ALA A 62 14.68 1.82 -5.62
C ALA A 62 15.84 2.05 -6.60
N GLU A 63 15.65 2.90 -7.61
CA GLU A 63 16.59 3.16 -8.71
C GLU A 63 17.65 4.21 -8.36
N VAL A 64 17.55 4.82 -7.18
CA VAL A 64 18.48 5.82 -6.66
C VAL A 64 19.07 5.35 -5.33
N SER A 65 20.21 5.91 -4.95
CA SER A 65 20.83 5.60 -3.66
C SER A 65 20.04 6.22 -2.50
N VAL A 66 20.20 5.65 -1.31
CA VAL A 66 19.68 6.20 -0.06
C VAL A 66 20.12 7.66 0.10
N GLY A 67 19.19 8.53 0.48
CA GLY A 67 19.45 9.96 0.68
C GLY A 67 19.55 10.78 -0.60
N HIS A 68 19.22 10.21 -1.77
CA HIS A 68 19.23 10.95 -3.04
C HIS A 68 18.18 12.05 -3.03
N VAL A 69 18.48 13.18 -3.67
CA VAL A 69 17.59 14.35 -3.71
C VAL A 69 16.22 14.06 -4.34
N ASP A 70 16.16 13.11 -5.28
CA ASP A 70 14.91 12.71 -5.95
C ASP A 70 13.97 11.91 -5.02
N LEU A 71 14.41 11.53 -3.81
CA LEU A 71 13.57 10.90 -2.79
C LEU A 71 12.89 11.93 -1.86
N ALA A 72 13.15 13.22 -2.01
CA ALA A 72 12.49 14.25 -1.21
C ALA A 72 11.02 14.40 -1.61
N ASP A 73 10.11 14.32 -0.63
CA ASP A 73 8.69 14.56 -0.82
C ASP A 73 8.42 16.02 -1.18
N ARG A 74 7.30 16.28 -1.84
CA ARG A 74 7.02 17.57 -2.46
C ARG A 74 5.64 18.08 -2.10
N LEU A 75 5.55 19.35 -1.70
CA LEU A 75 4.28 20.07 -1.56
C LEU A 75 4.18 21.13 -2.66
N TYR A 76 3.05 21.16 -3.32
CA TYR A 76 2.69 22.15 -4.32
C TYR A 76 1.48 22.94 -3.80
N ARG A 77 1.74 24.20 -3.43
CA ARG A 77 0.71 25.14 -2.99
C ARG A 77 -0.18 25.55 -4.14
N ASN A 78 -1.47 25.59 -3.88
CA ASN A 78 -2.46 26.12 -4.77
C ASN A 78 -2.84 27.53 -4.32
N ASP A 79 -2.40 28.55 -5.05
CA ASP A 79 -2.70 29.97 -4.74
C ASP A 79 -4.08 30.41 -5.30
N GLY A 80 -4.99 29.48 -5.53
CA GLY A 80 -6.25 29.72 -6.22
C GLY A 80 -6.12 29.78 -7.76
N ASP A 81 -7.24 29.86 -8.46
CA ASP A 81 -7.29 29.85 -9.92
C ASP A 81 -6.47 28.72 -10.59
N HIS A 82 -6.31 27.57 -9.89
CA HIS A 82 -5.55 26.40 -10.33
C HIS A 82 -4.06 26.69 -10.58
N ARG A 83 -3.48 27.64 -9.88
CA ARG A 83 -2.06 27.98 -9.94
C ARG A 83 -1.31 27.31 -8.80
N PHE A 84 -0.40 26.43 -9.17
CA PHE A 84 0.41 25.69 -8.21
C PHE A 84 1.87 26.16 -8.23
N ALA A 85 2.44 26.30 -7.04
CA ALA A 85 3.85 26.60 -6.83
C ALA A 85 4.48 25.59 -5.87
N ARG A 86 5.71 25.11 -6.16
CA ARG A 86 6.41 24.21 -5.24
C ARG A 86 6.88 24.96 -3.99
N ASP A 87 6.39 24.57 -2.81
CA ASP A 87 6.90 25.05 -1.52
C ASP A 87 8.01 24.10 -1.01
N ARG A 88 9.26 24.55 -1.13
CA ARG A 88 10.44 23.78 -0.73
C ARG A 88 10.74 23.84 0.77
N ALA A 89 10.00 24.66 1.52
CA ALA A 89 10.23 24.88 2.92
C ALA A 89 9.09 24.37 3.82
N ALA A 90 7.98 23.90 3.22
CA ALA A 90 6.83 23.42 3.97
C ALA A 90 7.14 22.08 4.68
N LEU A 91 7.72 21.12 3.97
CA LEU A 91 8.08 19.80 4.49
C LEU A 91 9.53 19.76 4.98
N PRO A 92 9.84 18.98 6.02
CA PRO A 92 11.23 18.67 6.39
C PRO A 92 12.02 18.03 5.23
N ASP A 93 13.33 18.33 5.10
CA ASP A 93 14.20 17.72 4.06
C ASP A 93 14.53 16.27 4.41
N VAL A 94 13.55 15.39 4.30
CA VAL A 94 13.69 13.95 4.45
C VAL A 94 13.83 13.35 3.06
N ARG A 95 14.78 12.41 2.89
CA ARG A 95 15.11 11.79 1.60
C ARG A 95 15.08 10.28 1.71
N ASP A 96 13.95 9.78 2.17
CA ASP A 96 13.64 8.36 2.25
C ASP A 96 12.73 7.97 1.07
N SER A 97 12.73 6.69 0.68
CA SER A 97 11.75 6.20 -0.29
C SER A 97 10.38 6.10 0.40
N SER A 98 9.55 7.09 0.14
CA SER A 98 8.21 7.22 0.70
C SER A 98 7.17 6.41 -0.08
N GLY A 99 6.09 6.05 0.59
CA GLY A 99 4.91 5.36 0.06
C GLY A 99 3.70 6.28 -0.02
N VAL A 100 2.61 5.88 0.66
CA VAL A 100 1.38 6.66 0.73
C VAL A 100 1.58 7.91 1.59
N ALA A 101 0.86 8.98 1.25
CA ALA A 101 0.60 10.14 2.09
C ALA A 101 -0.89 10.21 2.42
N VAL A 102 -1.22 10.55 3.66
CA VAL A 102 -2.61 10.70 4.14
C VAL A 102 -2.70 11.94 5.01
N ALA A 103 -3.68 12.78 4.75
CA ALA A 103 -3.96 13.98 5.53
C ALA A 103 -5.17 13.78 6.44
N ALA A 104 -5.10 14.33 7.65
CA ALA A 104 -6.19 14.43 8.60
C ALA A 104 -5.79 15.38 9.74
N ASP A 105 -6.75 16.08 10.32
CA ASP A 105 -6.59 16.79 11.59
C ASP A 105 -6.60 15.75 12.74
N TYR A 106 -5.41 15.26 13.12
CA TYR A 106 -5.32 14.16 14.11
C TYR A 106 -5.37 14.66 15.56
N ASP A 107 -5.05 15.92 15.83
CA ASP A 107 -5.01 16.50 17.18
C ASP A 107 -6.15 17.51 17.44
N GLY A 108 -7.05 17.69 16.47
CA GLY A 108 -8.27 18.47 16.60
C GLY A 108 -8.03 19.99 16.64
N ASP A 109 -6.89 20.47 16.13
CA ASP A 109 -6.54 21.90 16.13
C ASP A 109 -7.13 22.67 14.95
N GLY A 110 -7.68 21.98 13.95
CA GLY A 110 -8.36 22.52 12.78
C GLY A 110 -7.48 22.61 11.54
N ASP A 111 -6.20 22.27 11.62
CA ASP A 111 -5.28 22.23 10.49
C ASP A 111 -5.12 20.76 10.00
N ASP A 112 -5.07 20.53 8.68
CA ASP A 112 -4.78 19.20 8.14
C ASP A 112 -3.31 18.83 8.40
N ASP A 113 -3.09 17.77 9.16
CA ASP A 113 -1.79 17.15 9.39
C ASP A 113 -1.45 16.11 8.32
N LEU A 114 -0.22 15.61 8.31
CA LEU A 114 0.25 14.73 7.24
C LEU A 114 0.99 13.49 7.77
N LEU A 115 0.46 12.31 7.45
CA LEU A 115 1.21 11.07 7.53
C LEU A 115 1.96 10.83 6.21
N VAL A 116 3.28 10.59 6.28
CA VAL A 116 4.08 10.07 5.17
C VAL A 116 4.66 8.72 5.55
N ALA A 117 4.27 7.70 4.79
CA ALA A 117 4.64 6.33 5.08
C ALA A 117 5.97 5.92 4.45
N GLY A 118 6.82 5.23 5.21
CA GLY A 118 8.05 4.63 4.72
C GLY A 118 7.78 3.39 3.86
N ARG A 119 8.37 3.31 2.67
CA ARG A 119 8.14 2.24 1.71
C ARG A 119 9.22 1.16 1.73
N LEU A 120 10.44 1.53 1.42
CA LEU A 120 11.60 0.62 1.38
C LEU A 120 12.91 1.41 1.44
N VAL A 121 13.97 0.76 1.91
CA VAL A 121 15.32 1.30 1.79
C VAL A 121 15.94 0.80 0.48
N PRO A 122 16.32 1.71 -0.46
CA PRO A 122 16.91 1.30 -1.73
C PRO A 122 18.12 0.38 -1.56
N GLY A 123 18.09 -0.78 -2.23
CA GLY A 123 19.15 -1.78 -2.16
C GLY A 123 19.23 -2.61 -0.87
N ALA A 124 18.33 -2.40 0.09
CA ALA A 124 18.37 -3.09 1.39
C ALA A 124 17.04 -3.80 1.75
N TYR A 125 16.28 -4.28 0.74
CA TYR A 125 15.07 -5.05 1.01
C TYR A 125 15.36 -6.21 2.00
N PRO A 126 14.52 -6.45 3.02
CA PRO A 126 13.21 -5.86 3.27
C PRO A 126 13.20 -4.69 4.28
N ASP A 127 14.29 -3.96 4.43
CA ASP A 127 14.31 -2.82 5.33
C ASP A 127 13.40 -1.69 4.79
N ALA A 128 12.74 -1.00 5.72
CA ALA A 128 11.91 0.15 5.45
C ALA A 128 12.40 1.37 6.23
N PRO A 129 12.31 2.58 5.66
CA PRO A 129 12.57 3.79 6.42
C PRO A 129 11.41 4.04 7.40
N PRO A 130 11.61 4.85 8.45
CA PRO A 130 10.54 5.22 9.36
C PRO A 130 9.37 5.90 8.63
N SER A 131 8.14 5.51 8.97
CA SER A 131 6.96 6.31 8.66
C SER A 131 6.87 7.49 9.62
N ARG A 132 6.37 8.64 9.15
CA ARG A 132 6.36 9.89 9.91
C ARG A 132 4.99 10.53 9.95
N LEU A 133 4.66 11.06 11.11
CA LEU A 133 3.54 11.94 11.32
C LEU A 133 4.06 13.37 11.47
N TYR A 134 3.61 14.23 10.60
CA TYR A 134 3.97 15.65 10.60
C TYR A 134 2.77 16.46 11.06
N ARG A 135 2.95 17.24 12.13
CA ARG A 135 1.96 18.24 12.53
C ARG A 135 2.10 19.46 11.66
N ASN A 136 0.99 19.99 11.22
CA ASN A 136 0.90 21.24 10.49
C ASN A 136 0.81 22.42 11.48
N ASP A 137 1.68 23.40 11.34
CA ASP A 137 1.64 24.65 12.08
C ASP A 137 1.44 25.81 11.06
N GLY A 138 0.22 25.94 10.51
CA GLY A 138 -0.14 26.98 9.53
C GLY A 138 0.71 26.93 8.27
N GLY A 139 0.83 25.79 7.64
CA GLY A 139 1.55 25.55 6.39
C GLY A 139 3.01 25.15 6.56
N ARG A 140 3.43 24.83 7.78
CA ARG A 140 4.77 24.33 8.12
C ARG A 140 4.65 23.01 8.87
N PHE A 141 5.19 21.97 8.31
CA PHE A 141 5.09 20.62 8.83
C PHE A 141 6.28 20.26 9.72
N ALA A 142 6.01 19.88 10.95
CA ALA A 142 7.00 19.45 11.93
C ALA A 142 6.88 17.96 12.23
N ASP A 143 8.00 17.22 12.21
CA ASP A 143 8.02 15.80 12.57
C ASP A 143 7.75 15.63 14.07
N VAL A 144 6.59 15.09 14.41
CA VAL A 144 6.16 14.83 15.80
C VAL A 144 6.12 13.33 16.12
N THR A 145 6.52 12.47 15.19
CA THR A 145 6.42 10.99 15.28
C THR A 145 6.94 10.44 16.60
N SER A 146 8.13 10.85 17.01
CA SER A 146 8.74 10.33 18.25
C SER A 146 8.02 10.76 19.52
N LEU A 147 7.23 11.84 19.45
CA LEU A 147 6.49 12.40 20.59
C LEU A 147 5.09 11.79 20.71
N VAL A 148 4.39 11.62 19.59
CA VAL A 148 2.97 11.26 19.59
C VAL A 148 2.67 9.87 19.01
N ALA A 149 3.52 9.34 18.12
CA ALA A 149 3.31 8.05 17.45
C ALA A 149 4.62 7.22 17.33
N PRO A 150 5.38 6.96 18.41
CA PRO A 150 6.73 6.38 18.32
C PRO A 150 6.78 5.01 17.64
N THR A 151 5.72 4.19 17.77
CA THR A 151 5.62 2.87 17.16
C THR A 151 5.44 2.93 15.63
N LEU A 152 4.95 4.05 15.11
CA LEU A 152 4.78 4.28 13.67
C LEU A 152 6.13 4.21 12.91
N SER A 153 7.22 4.65 13.54
CA SER A 153 8.56 4.57 12.95
C SER A 153 9.01 3.13 12.62
N GLN A 154 8.35 2.12 13.20
CA GLN A 154 8.62 0.69 13.00
C GLN A 154 7.48 -0.04 12.27
N ALA A 155 6.64 0.69 11.54
CA ALA A 155 5.51 0.12 10.84
C ALA A 155 5.91 -0.81 9.67
N GLY A 156 7.17 -0.79 9.25
CA GLY A 156 7.68 -1.61 8.14
C GLY A 156 7.41 -0.98 6.78
N MET A 157 7.33 -1.82 5.74
CA MET A 157 7.07 -1.38 4.35
C MET A 157 5.59 -1.05 4.16
N VAL A 158 5.20 0.15 4.57
CA VAL A 158 3.81 0.60 4.53
C VAL A 158 3.34 0.79 3.09
N THR A 159 2.14 0.30 2.81
CA THR A 159 1.51 0.35 1.49
C THR A 159 0.26 1.20 1.48
N ASP A 160 -0.46 1.29 2.59
CA ASP A 160 -1.63 2.15 2.77
C ASP A 160 -1.85 2.47 4.25
N ALA A 161 -2.54 3.57 4.52
CA ALA A 161 -2.93 3.98 5.87
C ALA A 161 -4.24 4.76 5.82
N ARG A 162 -5.05 4.69 6.89
CA ARG A 162 -6.30 5.44 7.01
C ARG A 162 -6.47 5.96 8.42
N PHE A 163 -6.86 7.23 8.50
CA PHE A 163 -7.38 7.82 9.71
C PHE A 163 -8.89 7.59 9.79
N LEU A 164 -9.38 7.13 10.93
CA LEU A 164 -10.80 6.93 11.20
C LEU A 164 -11.01 6.78 12.72
N ASP A 165 -12.13 7.21 13.21
CA ASP A 165 -12.58 6.95 14.58
C ASP A 165 -13.12 5.50 14.64
N VAL A 166 -12.40 4.58 15.33
CA VAL A 166 -12.80 3.17 15.39
C VAL A 166 -13.59 2.81 16.66
N ASP A 167 -13.57 3.66 17.69
CA ASP A 167 -14.21 3.35 18.97
C ASP A 167 -15.27 4.38 19.42
N GLY A 168 -15.53 5.38 18.57
CA GLY A 168 -16.61 6.36 18.75
C GLY A 168 -16.28 7.47 19.74
N ASP A 169 -14.99 7.69 20.04
CA ASP A 169 -14.55 8.73 20.98
C ASP A 169 -14.29 10.10 20.31
N GLN A 170 -14.38 10.16 18.98
CA GLN A 170 -14.19 11.30 18.08
C GLN A 170 -12.72 11.67 17.82
N ASP A 171 -11.77 10.94 18.37
CA ASP A 171 -10.36 11.07 18.02
C ASP A 171 -10.07 10.19 16.78
N LEU A 172 -9.26 10.69 15.86
CA LEU A 172 -8.91 9.92 14.67
C LEU A 172 -7.80 8.92 14.96
N ASP A 173 -8.16 7.64 14.97
CA ASP A 173 -7.23 6.53 15.04
C ASP A 173 -6.54 6.30 13.70
N LEU A 174 -5.47 5.51 13.69
CA LEU A 174 -4.69 5.22 12.51
C LEU A 174 -4.58 3.71 12.27
N VAL A 175 -5.14 3.24 11.15
CA VAL A 175 -4.95 1.87 10.66
C VAL A 175 -3.88 1.87 9.57
N VAL A 176 -2.87 0.99 9.72
CA VAL A 176 -1.73 0.89 8.82
C VAL A 176 -1.65 -0.51 8.20
N ALA A 177 -1.56 -0.56 6.88
CA ALA A 177 -1.28 -1.75 6.10
C ALA A 177 0.16 -1.74 5.63
N ALA A 178 0.90 -2.84 5.86
CA ALA A 178 2.28 -2.98 5.42
C ALA A 178 2.57 -4.39 4.93
N ARG A 179 3.60 -4.55 4.11
CA ARG A 179 4.03 -5.87 3.65
C ARG A 179 4.78 -6.60 4.75
N TRP A 180 4.48 -7.89 4.90
CA TRP A 180 5.09 -8.78 5.91
C TRP A 180 4.78 -8.38 7.35
N GLN A 181 3.75 -7.55 7.57
CA GLN A 181 3.33 -7.09 8.88
C GLN A 181 1.84 -7.41 9.10
N PRO A 182 1.38 -7.49 10.35
CA PRO A 182 -0.05 -7.44 10.63
C PRO A 182 -0.64 -6.09 10.18
N LEU A 183 -1.93 -6.05 9.93
CA LEU A 183 -2.66 -4.79 9.95
C LEU A 183 -2.51 -4.20 11.35
N ARG A 184 -2.09 -2.95 11.43
CA ARG A 184 -1.78 -2.32 12.71
C ARG A 184 -2.82 -1.25 13.01
N LEU A 185 -3.35 -1.27 14.22
CA LEU A 185 -4.17 -0.18 14.77
C LEU A 185 -3.33 0.60 15.79
N LEU A 186 -3.19 1.88 15.55
CA LEU A 186 -2.69 2.85 16.52
C LEU A 186 -3.88 3.68 16.98
N ARG A 187 -4.30 3.48 18.24
CA ARG A 187 -5.41 4.24 18.82
C ARG A 187 -4.91 5.60 19.28
N ASN A 188 -5.67 6.62 18.96
CA ASN A 188 -5.44 7.98 19.42
C ASN A 188 -6.06 8.20 20.80
N ASP A 189 -5.29 8.69 21.73
CA ASP A 189 -5.75 9.11 23.05
C ASP A 189 -5.31 10.59 23.21
N ASP A 190 -6.20 11.55 22.97
CA ASP A 190 -5.93 13.00 23.05
C ASP A 190 -4.65 13.44 22.28
N GLY A 191 -4.53 13.09 21.01
CA GLY A 191 -3.39 13.42 20.14
C GLY A 191 -2.15 12.55 20.34
N ARG A 192 -2.28 11.42 21.04
CA ARG A 192 -1.19 10.44 21.25
C ARG A 192 -1.60 9.05 20.84
N TYR A 193 -0.81 8.44 19.97
CA TYR A 193 -1.05 7.12 19.43
C TYR A 193 -0.44 6.01 20.29
N VAL A 194 -1.26 5.02 20.61
CA VAL A 194 -0.88 3.79 21.32
C VAL A 194 -1.15 2.59 20.41
N ASP A 195 -0.20 1.65 20.34
CA ASP A 195 -0.39 0.42 19.55
C ASP A 195 -1.45 -0.47 20.22
N ALA A 196 -2.63 -0.53 19.60
CA ALA A 196 -3.77 -1.33 20.02
C ALA A 196 -3.96 -2.59 19.14
N THR A 197 -2.99 -2.96 18.30
CA THR A 197 -3.08 -4.05 17.32
C THR A 197 -3.49 -5.39 17.95
N GLN A 198 -2.96 -5.70 19.13
CA GLN A 198 -3.30 -6.93 19.86
C GLN A 198 -4.74 -6.92 20.36
N ASP A 199 -5.16 -5.82 20.98
CA ASP A 199 -6.49 -5.65 21.56
C ASP A 199 -7.56 -5.56 20.45
N ALA A 200 -7.21 -5.01 19.31
CA ALA A 200 -8.05 -4.96 18.12
C ALA A 200 -8.23 -6.32 17.41
N GLY A 201 -7.57 -7.39 17.87
CA GLY A 201 -7.66 -8.70 17.23
C GLY A 201 -6.86 -8.85 15.93
N LEU A 202 -5.97 -7.90 15.60
CA LEU A 202 -5.26 -7.85 14.33
C LEU A 202 -3.86 -8.48 14.34
N ALA A 203 -3.30 -8.83 15.49
CA ALA A 203 -1.92 -9.30 15.63
C ALA A 203 -1.57 -10.55 14.80
N ALA A 204 -2.55 -11.41 14.51
CA ALA A 204 -2.36 -12.61 13.71
C ALA A 204 -2.50 -12.40 12.20
N SER A 205 -2.76 -11.18 11.74
CA SER A 205 -3.09 -10.84 10.36
C SER A 205 -1.87 -10.55 9.47
N SER A 206 -0.66 -10.99 9.83
CA SER A 206 0.53 -10.70 9.03
C SER A 206 0.36 -11.13 7.58
N GLY A 207 0.56 -10.19 6.64
CA GLY A 207 0.22 -10.39 5.23
C GLY A 207 1.07 -9.56 4.26
N TRP A 208 0.69 -9.64 2.99
CA TRP A 208 1.25 -8.78 1.94
C TRP A 208 0.21 -7.73 1.57
N TRP A 209 -0.19 -6.94 2.58
CA TRP A 209 -1.21 -5.93 2.45
C TRP A 209 -0.84 -4.88 1.39
N ARG A 210 -1.85 -4.30 0.74
CA ARG A 210 -1.66 -3.38 -0.39
C ARG A 210 -2.49 -2.12 -0.30
N SER A 211 -3.72 -2.24 0.17
CA SER A 211 -4.67 -1.12 0.19
C SER A 211 -5.68 -1.27 1.32
N LEU A 212 -6.22 -0.15 1.76
CA LEU A 212 -7.30 -0.05 2.73
C LEU A 212 -8.44 0.82 2.15
N PHE A 213 -9.66 0.45 2.46
CA PHE A 213 -10.83 1.26 2.16
C PHE A 213 -11.79 1.25 3.35
N VAL A 214 -12.24 2.44 3.76
CA VAL A 214 -13.12 2.65 4.91
C VAL A 214 -14.56 2.75 4.42
N LEU A 215 -15.48 2.01 5.04
CA LEU A 215 -16.91 2.10 4.80
C LEU A 215 -17.68 1.50 5.99
N ASP A 216 -18.90 1.92 6.19
CA ASP A 216 -19.89 1.25 7.04
C ASP A 216 -20.61 0.20 6.16
N VAL A 217 -20.25 -1.10 6.31
CA VAL A 217 -20.72 -2.16 5.41
C VAL A 217 -22.10 -2.68 5.76
N ASP A 218 -22.52 -2.56 7.02
CA ASP A 218 -23.81 -3.10 7.51
C ASP A 218 -24.81 -2.05 7.99
N GLY A 219 -24.38 -0.78 8.03
CA GLY A 219 -25.26 0.35 8.31
C GLY A 219 -25.52 0.52 9.80
N ASP A 220 -24.63 0.03 10.67
CA ASP A 220 -24.76 0.18 12.12
C ASP A 220 -24.16 1.49 12.66
N GLY A 221 -23.41 2.21 11.83
CA GLY A 221 -22.79 3.49 12.12
C GLY A 221 -21.31 3.39 12.50
N ASP A 222 -20.80 2.20 12.71
CA ASP A 222 -19.39 1.95 12.98
C ASP A 222 -18.61 1.78 11.66
N LEU A 223 -17.39 2.32 11.59
CA LEU A 223 -16.62 2.26 10.37
C LEU A 223 -15.86 0.94 10.27
N ASP A 224 -16.10 0.20 9.20
CA ASP A 224 -15.43 -1.02 8.80
C ASP A 224 -14.30 -0.74 7.80
N LEU A 225 -13.48 -1.77 7.51
CA LEU A 225 -12.40 -1.69 6.55
C LEU A 225 -12.44 -2.83 5.55
N VAL A 226 -12.17 -2.53 4.29
CA VAL A 226 -11.76 -3.53 3.31
C VAL A 226 -10.25 -3.44 3.12
N ALA A 227 -9.55 -4.55 3.35
CA ALA A 227 -8.11 -4.63 3.21
C ALA A 227 -7.73 -5.48 2.00
N GLY A 228 -7.11 -4.86 1.00
CA GLY A 228 -6.56 -5.51 -0.18
C GLY A 228 -5.24 -6.21 0.14
N ASN A 229 -5.11 -7.47 -0.29
CA ASN A 229 -3.93 -8.29 -0.10
C ASN A 229 -3.54 -8.97 -1.42
N GLN A 230 -2.62 -9.93 -1.38
CA GLN A 230 -2.12 -10.69 -2.54
C GLN A 230 -3.19 -11.58 -3.19
N GLY A 231 -4.16 -12.08 -2.41
CA GLY A 231 -5.12 -13.08 -2.84
C GLY A 231 -4.57 -14.51 -2.79
N TRP A 232 -5.41 -15.47 -3.23
CA TRP A 232 -5.08 -16.90 -3.16
C TRP A 232 -4.50 -17.49 -4.44
N ASN A 233 -4.52 -16.73 -5.54
CA ASN A 233 -3.97 -17.19 -6.82
C ASN A 233 -2.44 -17.02 -6.85
N THR A 234 -1.78 -17.71 -5.94
CA THR A 234 -0.34 -17.68 -5.75
C THR A 234 0.20 -19.06 -5.37
N LYS A 235 1.50 -19.26 -5.55
CA LYS A 235 2.21 -20.48 -5.12
C LYS A 235 2.31 -20.64 -3.60
N TYR A 236 2.04 -19.59 -2.84
CA TYR A 236 2.04 -19.60 -1.38
C TYR A 236 0.66 -20.00 -0.85
N LYS A 237 0.66 -20.86 0.16
CA LYS A 237 -0.56 -21.32 0.86
C LYS A 237 -0.43 -21.01 2.34
N ALA A 238 -0.24 -19.72 2.63
CA ALA A 238 0.04 -19.22 3.96
C ALA A 238 -1.15 -19.41 4.92
N SER A 239 -0.84 -19.82 6.15
CA SER A 239 -1.75 -19.86 7.30
C SER A 239 -0.96 -19.57 8.59
N LEU A 240 -1.66 -19.47 9.72
CA LEU A 240 -1.01 -19.28 11.04
C LEU A 240 -0.01 -20.41 11.35
N GLU A 241 -0.37 -21.67 11.04
CA GLU A 241 0.46 -22.84 11.31
C GLU A 241 1.56 -23.02 10.28
N LYS A 242 1.32 -22.54 9.04
CA LYS A 242 2.21 -22.72 7.89
C LYS A 242 2.40 -21.40 7.13
N PRO A 243 3.06 -20.41 7.75
CA PRO A 243 3.24 -19.10 7.12
C PRO A 243 4.19 -19.17 5.92
N ALA A 244 4.02 -18.26 4.98
CA ALA A 244 5.08 -17.91 4.05
C ALA A 244 6.18 -17.17 4.80
N ARG A 245 7.45 -17.44 4.48
CA ARG A 245 8.60 -16.88 5.20
C ARG A 245 9.57 -16.20 4.25
N LEU A 246 10.19 -15.15 4.71
CA LEU A 246 11.34 -14.50 4.09
C LEU A 246 12.46 -14.42 5.11
N TYR A 247 13.55 -15.12 4.86
CA TYR A 247 14.78 -14.97 5.61
C TYR A 247 15.72 -14.03 4.87
N PHE A 248 16.44 -13.19 5.60
CA PHE A 248 17.35 -12.22 5.02
C PHE A 248 18.61 -12.04 5.88
N GLY A 249 19.77 -12.17 5.27
CA GLY A 249 21.07 -12.12 5.94
C GLY A 249 22.16 -12.62 5.02
N ASP A 250 23.37 -12.80 5.56
CA ASP A 250 24.52 -13.34 4.82
C ASP A 250 24.58 -14.86 4.98
N PHE A 251 24.07 -15.61 3.99
CA PHE A 251 23.99 -17.06 4.05
C PHE A 251 25.27 -17.76 3.61
N ASP A 252 26.12 -17.12 2.81
CA ASP A 252 27.34 -17.73 2.26
C ASP A 252 28.65 -17.06 2.69
N ASP A 253 28.56 -16.14 3.68
CA ASP A 253 29.69 -15.41 4.29
C ASP A 253 30.44 -14.51 3.29
N ASP A 254 29.75 -13.98 2.26
CA ASP A 254 30.36 -13.06 1.29
C ASP A 254 30.25 -11.58 1.70
N GLY A 255 29.58 -11.29 2.83
CA GLY A 255 29.35 -9.96 3.38
C GLY A 255 28.18 -9.23 2.75
N ARG A 256 27.36 -9.89 1.93
CA ARG A 256 26.16 -9.34 1.30
C ARG A 256 24.91 -9.94 1.88
N ARG A 257 23.81 -9.22 1.73
CA ARG A 257 22.51 -9.73 2.15
C ARG A 257 21.92 -10.60 1.05
N ASP A 258 21.63 -11.84 1.40
CA ASP A 258 20.82 -12.77 0.62
C ASP A 258 19.36 -12.73 1.05
N LEU A 259 18.46 -13.15 0.16
CA LEU A 259 17.04 -13.28 0.39
C LEU A 259 16.59 -14.72 0.11
N VAL A 260 16.03 -15.37 1.11
CA VAL A 260 15.56 -16.75 1.00
C VAL A 260 14.06 -16.81 1.35
N GLU A 261 13.24 -16.85 0.30
CA GLU A 261 11.80 -17.09 0.46
C GLU A 261 11.54 -18.57 0.68
N ALA A 262 10.65 -18.89 1.63
CA ALA A 262 10.28 -20.26 1.97
C ALA A 262 8.76 -20.42 2.12
N LYS A 263 8.29 -21.63 1.81
CA LYS A 263 6.89 -22.03 1.93
C LYS A 263 6.77 -23.47 2.41
N TYR A 264 5.64 -23.81 2.98
CA TYR A 264 5.33 -25.19 3.34
C TYR A 264 4.73 -25.97 2.15
N GLU A 265 5.18 -27.21 1.97
CA GLU A 265 4.52 -28.25 1.19
C GLU A 265 4.31 -29.48 2.09
N GLY A 266 3.06 -29.72 2.49
CA GLY A 266 2.77 -30.60 3.62
C GLY A 266 3.40 -30.03 4.91
N ASP A 267 4.21 -30.82 5.59
CA ASP A 267 4.92 -30.40 6.82
C ASP A 267 6.38 -29.97 6.55
N ARG A 268 6.79 -29.95 5.29
CA ARG A 268 8.14 -29.60 4.89
C ARG A 268 8.24 -28.11 4.56
N LEU A 269 9.15 -27.42 5.21
CA LEU A 269 9.51 -26.05 4.85
C LEU A 269 10.56 -26.12 3.72
N LEU A 270 10.24 -25.55 2.57
CA LEU A 270 11.04 -25.64 1.34
C LEU A 270 11.37 -24.23 0.82
N PRO A 271 12.54 -24.03 0.19
CA PRO A 271 12.81 -22.78 -0.51
C PRO A 271 11.85 -22.61 -1.69
N VAL A 272 11.44 -21.40 -1.94
CA VAL A 272 10.61 -21.04 -3.10
C VAL A 272 11.43 -21.11 -4.38
N ARG A 273 12.71 -20.72 -4.29
CA ARG A 273 13.66 -20.74 -5.42
C ARG A 273 14.26 -22.10 -5.60
N GLY A 274 14.30 -22.55 -6.84
CA GLY A 274 14.97 -23.81 -7.20
C GLY A 274 16.51 -23.68 -7.17
N ARG A 275 17.19 -24.85 -7.31
CA ARG A 275 18.65 -24.96 -7.25
C ARG A 275 19.39 -23.96 -8.15
N SER A 276 18.92 -23.73 -9.38
CA SER A 276 19.59 -22.83 -10.33
C SER A 276 19.63 -21.40 -9.82
N CYS A 277 18.51 -20.88 -9.34
CA CYS A 277 18.42 -19.54 -8.76
C CYS A 277 19.24 -19.42 -7.48
N SER A 278 18.99 -20.33 -6.52
CA SER A 278 19.68 -20.29 -5.22
C SER A 278 21.20 -20.38 -5.40
N SER A 279 21.69 -21.26 -6.29
CA SER A 279 23.12 -21.36 -6.55
C SER A 279 23.67 -20.27 -7.49
N GLY A 280 22.84 -19.50 -8.14
CA GLY A 280 23.22 -18.29 -8.87
C GLY A 280 23.54 -17.14 -7.92
N ALA A 281 22.77 -17.01 -6.85
CA ALA A 281 23.02 -16.04 -5.79
C ALA A 281 24.14 -16.50 -4.85
N MET A 282 24.12 -17.78 -4.43
CA MET A 282 25.06 -18.38 -3.48
C MET A 282 25.81 -19.55 -4.14
N PRO A 283 26.96 -19.32 -4.80
CA PRO A 283 27.68 -20.33 -5.63
C PRO A 283 28.06 -21.58 -4.87
N ALA A 284 28.38 -21.52 -3.58
CA ALA A 284 28.75 -22.67 -2.75
C ALA A 284 27.67 -23.77 -2.71
N LEU A 285 26.42 -23.42 -2.95
CA LEU A 285 25.32 -24.39 -3.03
C LEU A 285 25.45 -25.37 -4.20
N LYS A 286 26.19 -25.03 -5.29
CA LYS A 286 26.48 -25.98 -6.40
C LYS A 286 27.32 -27.15 -5.95
N GLU A 287 28.31 -26.90 -5.09
CA GLU A 287 29.20 -27.92 -4.57
C GLU A 287 28.50 -28.77 -3.54
N ARG A 288 27.71 -28.13 -2.64
CA ARG A 288 26.94 -28.83 -1.60
C ARG A 288 25.83 -29.71 -2.19
N PHE A 289 25.16 -29.21 -3.25
CA PHE A 289 24.06 -29.92 -3.95
C PHE A 289 24.41 -30.09 -5.44
N PRO A 290 25.26 -31.06 -5.81
CA PRO A 290 25.71 -31.24 -7.20
C PRO A 290 24.58 -31.63 -8.16
N THR A 291 23.47 -32.20 -7.63
CA THR A 291 22.32 -32.61 -8.44
C THR A 291 21.03 -31.84 -8.09
N TYR A 292 20.16 -31.66 -9.09
CA TYR A 292 18.83 -31.09 -8.87
C TYR A 292 17.97 -31.96 -7.96
N GLU A 293 18.08 -33.30 -8.09
CA GLU A 293 17.33 -34.24 -7.25
C GLU A 293 17.72 -34.12 -5.78
N GLY A 294 19.01 -34.01 -5.48
CA GLY A 294 19.50 -33.80 -4.11
C GLY A 294 18.94 -32.54 -3.50
N PHE A 295 18.98 -31.42 -4.22
CA PHE A 295 18.41 -30.17 -3.76
C PHE A 295 16.89 -30.26 -3.55
N ALA A 296 16.14 -30.85 -4.49
CA ALA A 296 14.68 -30.95 -4.42
C ALA A 296 14.16 -31.86 -3.29
N LYS A 297 14.98 -32.83 -2.84
CA LYS A 297 14.63 -33.68 -1.70
C LYS A 297 14.95 -33.08 -0.35
N SER A 298 15.78 -32.04 -0.30
CA SER A 298 16.22 -31.35 0.93
C SER A 298 15.14 -30.38 1.44
N VAL A 299 15.07 -30.21 2.76
CA VAL A 299 14.30 -29.14 3.39
C VAL A 299 15.15 -27.89 3.54
N LEU A 300 14.54 -26.77 3.94
CA LEU A 300 15.22 -25.48 4.03
C LEU A 300 16.46 -25.54 4.92
N ALA A 301 16.35 -26.19 6.08
CA ALA A 301 17.47 -26.34 7.03
C ALA A 301 18.62 -27.20 6.50
N ASP A 302 18.34 -28.17 5.61
CA ASP A 302 19.39 -28.94 4.95
C ASP A 302 20.18 -28.06 3.97
N ILE A 303 19.52 -27.06 3.36
CA ILE A 303 20.12 -26.21 2.31
C ILE A 303 20.87 -25.06 2.93
N TYR A 304 20.28 -24.36 3.90
CA TYR A 304 20.82 -23.12 4.46
C TYR A 304 21.34 -23.23 5.90
N THR A 305 21.24 -24.42 6.51
CA THR A 305 21.54 -24.76 7.91
C THR A 305 20.65 -24.04 8.95
N GLU A 306 20.35 -24.72 10.05
CA GLU A 306 19.56 -24.12 11.15
C GLU A 306 20.29 -22.91 11.75
N GLU A 307 21.61 -23.03 11.95
CA GLU A 307 22.44 -21.95 12.49
C GLU A 307 22.33 -20.65 11.68
N LYS A 308 22.40 -20.73 10.34
CA LYS A 308 22.28 -19.55 9.47
C LYS A 308 20.87 -19.00 9.49
N LEU A 309 19.85 -19.86 9.45
CA LEU A 309 18.46 -19.43 9.51
C LEU A 309 18.11 -18.72 10.83
N GLU A 310 18.64 -19.20 11.96
CA GLU A 310 18.46 -18.57 13.28
C GLU A 310 19.24 -17.25 13.43
N ALA A 311 20.38 -17.12 12.76
CA ALA A 311 21.20 -15.90 12.80
C ALA A 311 20.68 -14.77 11.89
N CYS A 312 19.85 -15.12 10.91
CA CYS A 312 19.29 -14.16 9.93
C CYS A 312 17.99 -13.54 10.42
N GLY A 313 17.63 -12.39 9.83
CA GLY A 313 16.31 -11.80 10.03
C GLY A 313 15.22 -12.65 9.37
N GLU A 314 14.03 -12.64 9.96
CA GLU A 314 12.87 -13.37 9.44
C GLU A 314 11.64 -12.47 9.40
N LEU A 315 10.90 -12.55 8.30
CA LEU A 315 9.54 -12.00 8.16
C LEU A 315 8.57 -13.13 7.80
N VAL A 316 7.34 -13.02 8.30
CA VAL A 316 6.31 -14.03 8.07
C VAL A 316 5.03 -13.40 7.51
N ALA A 317 4.32 -14.15 6.65
CA ALA A 317 2.97 -13.82 6.24
C ALA A 317 2.06 -15.03 6.51
N THR A 318 1.04 -14.80 7.33
CA THR A 318 0.05 -15.81 7.74
C THR A 318 -1.24 -15.67 6.96
N GLN A 319 -1.51 -14.47 6.41
CA GLN A 319 -2.73 -14.11 5.72
C GLN A 319 -2.42 -13.52 4.34
N LEU A 320 -2.93 -14.15 3.28
CA LEU A 320 -2.81 -13.63 1.90
C LEU A 320 -4.15 -13.24 1.29
N ALA A 321 -5.28 -13.59 1.93
CA ALA A 321 -6.59 -13.15 1.45
C ALA A 321 -6.78 -11.65 1.59
N SER A 322 -7.43 -11.04 0.62
CA SER A 322 -8.09 -9.75 0.81
C SER A 322 -9.29 -9.95 1.71
N CYS A 323 -9.51 -9.06 2.68
CA CYS A 323 -10.45 -9.26 3.79
C CYS A 323 -11.39 -8.06 3.98
N LEU A 324 -12.55 -8.33 4.55
CA LEU A 324 -13.38 -7.38 5.24
C LEU A 324 -13.03 -7.46 6.74
N LEU A 325 -12.81 -6.32 7.36
CA LEU A 325 -12.60 -6.15 8.78
C LEU A 325 -13.85 -5.45 9.34
N ARG A 326 -14.66 -6.20 10.10
CA ARG A 326 -15.83 -5.62 10.77
C ARG A 326 -15.43 -5.10 12.13
N ASN A 327 -15.75 -3.86 12.36
CA ASN A 327 -15.62 -3.20 13.64
C ASN A 327 -16.82 -3.56 14.52
N ASP A 328 -16.61 -3.64 15.83
CA ASP A 328 -17.68 -3.79 16.83
C ASP A 328 -18.05 -2.48 17.52
N GLY A 329 -17.60 -1.34 16.98
CA GLY A 329 -17.80 0.00 17.53
C GLY A 329 -16.92 0.30 18.76
N ARG A 330 -15.91 -0.52 19.02
CA ARG A 330 -14.96 -0.34 20.13
C ARG A 330 -13.50 -0.55 19.67
N GLY A 331 -13.28 -0.52 18.37
CA GLY A 331 -11.96 -0.76 17.78
C GLY A 331 -11.53 -2.23 17.77
N VAL A 332 -12.47 -3.19 17.95
CA VAL A 332 -12.15 -4.62 17.82
C VAL A 332 -12.69 -5.15 16.51
N PHE A 333 -11.81 -5.75 15.72
CA PHE A 333 -12.13 -6.21 14.38
C PHE A 333 -12.26 -7.73 14.28
N SER A 334 -13.32 -8.20 13.60
CA SER A 334 -13.36 -9.54 13.05
C SER A 334 -12.87 -9.52 11.61
N VAL A 335 -11.98 -10.44 11.25
CA VAL A 335 -11.33 -10.49 9.92
C VAL A 335 -11.94 -11.60 9.09
N GLU A 336 -12.65 -11.26 8.02
CA GLU A 336 -13.36 -12.17 7.14
C GLU A 336 -12.78 -12.11 5.72
N PRO A 337 -12.39 -13.25 5.09
CA PRO A 337 -11.95 -13.23 3.70
C PRO A 337 -13.06 -12.74 2.77
N LEU A 338 -12.73 -11.87 1.83
CA LEU A 338 -13.60 -11.49 0.74
C LEU A 338 -13.97 -12.71 -0.13
N PRO A 339 -15.05 -12.62 -0.92
CA PRO A 339 -15.45 -13.70 -1.83
C PRO A 339 -14.32 -14.17 -2.75
N ARG A 340 -14.36 -15.44 -3.16
CA ARG A 340 -13.28 -16.09 -3.95
C ARG A 340 -12.85 -15.29 -5.19
N ALA A 341 -13.76 -14.60 -5.86
CA ALA A 341 -13.43 -13.79 -7.02
C ALA A 341 -12.50 -12.61 -6.68
N ALA A 342 -12.56 -12.09 -5.46
CA ALA A 342 -11.66 -11.05 -4.98
C ALA A 342 -10.24 -11.56 -4.68
N GLN A 343 -10.07 -12.88 -4.62
CA GLN A 343 -8.79 -13.54 -4.31
C GLN A 343 -7.98 -13.95 -5.54
N ILE A 344 -8.46 -13.61 -6.75
CA ILE A 344 -7.82 -14.02 -8.00
C ILE A 344 -6.56 -13.23 -8.30
N ALA A 345 -6.54 -11.96 -7.92
CA ALA A 345 -5.42 -11.05 -8.12
C ALA A 345 -5.30 -10.08 -6.94
N PRO A 346 -4.12 -9.48 -6.70
CA PRO A 346 -3.95 -8.45 -5.68
C PRO A 346 -4.92 -7.29 -5.88
N ILE A 347 -5.46 -6.75 -4.77
CA ILE A 347 -6.27 -5.52 -4.79
C ILE A 347 -5.37 -4.35 -4.41
N GLN A 348 -5.10 -3.47 -5.37
CA GLN A 348 -4.13 -2.37 -5.26
C GLN A 348 -4.75 -1.07 -4.76
N ALA A 349 -6.02 -0.82 -5.12
CA ALA A 349 -6.77 0.35 -4.71
C ALA A 349 -8.28 0.09 -4.85
N MET A 350 -9.08 0.86 -4.15
CA MET A 350 -10.54 0.73 -4.14
C MET A 350 -11.20 2.11 -4.19
N ALA A 351 -12.37 2.19 -4.81
CA ALA A 351 -13.21 3.38 -4.83
C ALA A 351 -14.69 2.99 -4.79
N LEU A 352 -15.50 3.76 -4.09
CA LEU A 352 -16.94 3.52 -3.94
C LEU A 352 -17.74 4.44 -4.88
N VAL A 353 -18.69 3.85 -5.60
CA VAL A 353 -19.68 4.56 -6.42
C VAL A 353 -21.05 4.03 -6.05
N ASP A 354 -21.87 4.83 -5.43
CA ASP A 354 -23.16 4.40 -4.84
C ASP A 354 -22.93 3.22 -3.86
N ASP A 355 -23.48 2.05 -4.15
CA ASP A 355 -23.34 0.80 -3.41
C ASP A 355 -22.25 -0.14 -4.00
N LEU A 356 -21.45 0.33 -4.96
CA LEU A 356 -20.48 -0.47 -5.69
C LEU A 356 -19.04 -0.11 -5.31
N LEU A 357 -18.36 -1.02 -4.65
CA LEU A 357 -16.92 -0.94 -4.39
C LEU A 357 -16.15 -1.49 -5.60
N VAL A 358 -15.51 -0.59 -6.32
CA VAL A 358 -14.72 -0.90 -7.53
C VAL A 358 -13.26 -1.08 -7.15
N CYS A 359 -12.67 -2.21 -7.53
CA CYS A 359 -11.32 -2.59 -7.16
C CYS A 359 -10.36 -2.53 -8.35
N ALA A 360 -9.26 -1.82 -8.19
CA ALA A 360 -8.10 -1.88 -9.07
C ALA A 360 -7.25 -3.10 -8.70
N GLN A 361 -6.92 -3.92 -9.71
CA GLN A 361 -6.26 -5.21 -9.48
C GLN A 361 -5.01 -5.39 -10.32
N ASN A 362 -4.33 -6.50 -10.09
CA ASN A 362 -3.16 -7.02 -10.78
C ASN A 362 -1.82 -6.49 -10.26
N ASP A 363 -0.78 -7.23 -10.58
CA ASP A 363 0.62 -6.90 -10.33
C ASP A 363 1.46 -7.57 -11.43
N PHE A 364 2.03 -6.76 -12.33
CA PHE A 364 2.79 -7.26 -13.47
C PHE A 364 4.28 -7.41 -13.17
N SER A 365 4.71 -6.93 -12.02
CA SER A 365 6.12 -6.90 -11.64
C SER A 365 6.38 -7.49 -10.25
N PRO A 366 5.85 -8.69 -9.92
CA PRO A 366 6.10 -9.27 -8.61
C PRO A 366 7.59 -9.60 -8.43
N GLU A 367 8.18 -10.29 -9.36
CA GLU A 367 9.61 -10.60 -9.49
C GLU A 367 9.81 -11.50 -10.75
N PRO A 368 11.02 -11.58 -11.33
CA PRO A 368 11.22 -12.18 -12.66
C PRO A 368 10.79 -13.65 -12.80
N GLU A 369 10.88 -14.45 -11.74
CA GLU A 369 10.56 -15.89 -11.78
C GLU A 369 9.12 -16.23 -11.34
N THR A 370 8.43 -15.26 -10.74
CA THR A 370 7.01 -15.38 -10.45
C THR A 370 6.25 -14.74 -11.60
N GLY A 371 5.45 -15.47 -12.32
CA GLY A 371 4.64 -14.89 -13.39
C GLY A 371 3.78 -13.71 -12.91
N ARG A 372 3.30 -12.91 -13.84
CA ARG A 372 2.39 -11.80 -13.54
C ARG A 372 1.17 -12.26 -12.78
N HIS A 373 0.72 -11.47 -11.82
CA HIS A 373 -0.58 -11.65 -11.16
C HIS A 373 -1.61 -10.84 -11.96
N ASP A 374 -2.08 -11.37 -13.09
CA ASP A 374 -2.91 -10.69 -14.08
C ASP A 374 -4.31 -11.29 -14.24
N GLY A 375 -4.75 -12.07 -13.26
CA GLY A 375 -6.06 -12.72 -13.25
C GLY A 375 -7.25 -11.78 -13.07
N GLY A 376 -7.03 -10.53 -12.63
CA GLY A 376 -8.06 -9.51 -12.45
C GLY A 376 -8.48 -8.88 -13.77
N VAL A 377 -9.79 -8.90 -14.04
CA VAL A 377 -10.37 -8.33 -15.26
C VAL A 377 -11.38 -7.21 -14.97
N GLY A 378 -11.45 -6.79 -13.73
CA GLY A 378 -12.41 -5.83 -13.18
C GLY A 378 -13.26 -6.49 -12.09
N LEU A 379 -12.96 -6.17 -10.85
CA LEU A 379 -13.72 -6.63 -9.68
C LEU A 379 -14.61 -5.48 -9.20
N VAL A 380 -15.90 -5.78 -9.07
CA VAL A 380 -16.87 -4.90 -8.41
C VAL A 380 -17.58 -5.70 -7.34
N LEU A 381 -17.59 -5.15 -6.14
CA LEU A 381 -18.31 -5.70 -5.00
C LEU A 381 -19.48 -4.80 -4.68
N ARG A 382 -20.67 -5.38 -4.50
CA ARG A 382 -21.85 -4.62 -4.05
C ARG A 382 -21.94 -4.68 -2.54
N VAL A 383 -22.07 -3.53 -1.91
CA VAL A 383 -22.36 -3.41 -0.48
C VAL A 383 -23.84 -3.73 -0.29
N ARG A 384 -24.19 -4.85 0.36
CA ARG A 384 -25.56 -5.26 0.56
C ARG A 384 -25.72 -6.22 1.72
N GLY A 385 -26.76 -6.00 2.52
CA GLY A 385 -27.14 -6.94 3.58
C GLY A 385 -26.07 -7.17 4.63
N GLY A 386 -25.28 -6.15 4.92
CA GLY A 386 -24.16 -6.25 5.85
C GLY A 386 -22.95 -7.01 5.28
N GLY A 387 -22.76 -7.06 3.98
CA GLY A 387 -21.64 -7.76 3.35
C GLY A 387 -21.27 -7.25 1.97
N LEU A 388 -20.29 -7.91 1.36
CA LEU A 388 -19.77 -7.58 0.04
C LEU A 388 -20.03 -8.74 -0.92
N GLU A 389 -20.92 -8.52 -1.89
CA GLU A 389 -21.28 -9.49 -2.91
C GLU A 389 -20.57 -9.19 -4.24
N VAL A 390 -20.00 -10.21 -4.88
CA VAL A 390 -19.41 -10.05 -6.22
C VAL A 390 -20.49 -9.76 -7.25
N LEU A 391 -20.37 -8.63 -7.92
CA LEU A 391 -21.23 -8.28 -9.03
C LEU A 391 -20.66 -8.90 -10.31
N PRO A 392 -21.45 -9.66 -11.09
CA PRO A 392 -20.98 -10.20 -12.35
C PRO A 392 -20.62 -9.12 -13.37
N ILE A 393 -19.59 -9.33 -14.18
CA ILE A 393 -19.13 -8.37 -15.20
C ILE A 393 -20.25 -8.00 -16.20
N ALA A 394 -21.15 -8.92 -16.47
CA ALA A 394 -22.32 -8.67 -17.32
C ALA A 394 -23.30 -7.61 -16.76
N GLU A 395 -23.28 -7.36 -15.45
CA GLU A 395 -24.14 -6.39 -14.79
C GLU A 395 -23.48 -5.03 -14.64
N HIS A 396 -22.15 -4.99 -14.34
CA HIS A 396 -21.45 -3.72 -14.16
C HIS A 396 -20.70 -3.22 -15.40
N GLY A 397 -20.33 -4.12 -16.34
CA GLY A 397 -19.70 -3.77 -17.60
C GLY A 397 -18.25 -3.26 -17.49
N ILE A 398 -17.64 -3.22 -16.31
CA ILE A 398 -16.24 -2.84 -16.14
C ILE A 398 -15.36 -3.96 -16.66
N SER A 399 -14.52 -3.66 -17.65
CA SER A 399 -13.47 -4.53 -18.15
C SER A 399 -12.14 -3.80 -18.02
N ALA A 400 -11.48 -4.02 -16.89
CA ALA A 400 -10.28 -3.30 -16.52
C ALA A 400 -9.07 -4.26 -16.50
N PHE A 401 -8.30 -4.22 -17.59
CA PHE A 401 -7.09 -5.02 -17.76
C PHE A 401 -5.83 -4.19 -17.45
N GLY A 402 -4.72 -4.87 -17.21
CA GLY A 402 -3.42 -4.25 -17.01
C GLY A 402 -3.04 -4.14 -15.55
N ASP A 403 -1.86 -3.61 -15.30
CA ASP A 403 -1.30 -3.38 -13.96
C ASP A 403 -1.91 -2.11 -13.36
N GLN A 404 -3.03 -2.25 -12.65
CA GLN A 404 -3.79 -1.13 -12.11
C GLN A 404 -3.21 -0.73 -10.76
N ARG A 405 -2.83 0.53 -10.60
CA ARG A 405 -2.19 1.04 -9.37
C ARG A 405 -3.06 2.01 -8.58
N GLY A 406 -4.08 2.55 -9.22
CA GLY A 406 -5.01 3.47 -8.56
C GLY A 406 -6.38 3.44 -9.20
N VAL A 407 -7.39 3.83 -8.43
CA VAL A 407 -8.75 4.05 -8.91
C VAL A 407 -9.32 5.27 -8.20
N ALA A 408 -10.00 6.11 -8.96
CA ALA A 408 -10.69 7.29 -8.43
C ALA A 408 -12.06 7.45 -9.10
N VAL A 409 -12.96 8.11 -8.40
CA VAL A 409 -14.28 8.49 -8.93
C VAL A 409 -14.26 9.98 -9.22
N VAL A 410 -14.56 10.32 -10.45
CA VAL A 410 -14.71 11.70 -10.90
C VAL A 410 -16.12 11.92 -11.44
N GLU A 411 -16.57 13.16 -11.44
CA GLU A 411 -17.87 13.50 -12.01
C GLU A 411 -17.70 14.08 -13.43
N VAL A 412 -18.46 13.55 -14.39
CA VAL A 412 -18.51 14.06 -15.75
C VAL A 412 -19.98 14.19 -16.15
N ASP A 413 -20.40 15.39 -16.54
CA ASP A 413 -21.81 15.71 -16.90
C ASP A 413 -22.83 15.27 -15.84
N GLY A 414 -22.51 15.49 -14.55
CA GLY A 414 -23.37 15.12 -13.43
C GLY A 414 -23.49 13.62 -13.17
N ALA A 415 -22.61 12.81 -13.76
CA ALA A 415 -22.59 11.37 -13.53
C ALA A 415 -21.19 10.89 -13.09
N PRO A 416 -21.11 9.90 -12.17
CA PRO A 416 -19.86 9.33 -11.75
C PRO A 416 -19.16 8.58 -12.89
N VAL A 417 -17.86 8.78 -12.97
CA VAL A 417 -16.94 8.07 -13.87
C VAL A 417 -15.80 7.50 -13.04
N VAL A 418 -15.58 6.21 -13.14
CA VAL A 418 -14.47 5.53 -12.51
C VAL A 418 -13.24 5.61 -13.42
N VAL A 419 -12.13 6.09 -12.88
CA VAL A 419 -10.86 6.23 -13.61
C VAL A 419 -9.84 5.31 -12.96
N PHE A 420 -9.25 4.41 -13.76
CA PHE A 420 -8.16 3.53 -13.33
C PHE A 420 -6.82 4.08 -13.82
N ALA A 421 -5.89 4.30 -12.92
CA ALA A 421 -4.49 4.54 -13.24
C ALA A 421 -3.78 3.20 -13.44
N ARG A 422 -2.94 3.11 -14.48
CA ARG A 422 -2.20 1.90 -14.81
C ARG A 422 -0.71 2.18 -14.92
N ASN A 423 0.09 1.24 -14.45
CA ASN A 423 1.50 1.22 -14.75
C ASN A 423 1.71 0.82 -16.22
N ASP A 424 2.62 1.48 -16.92
CA ASP A 424 2.91 1.27 -18.35
C ASP A 424 1.69 1.32 -19.28
N GLY A 425 0.70 2.16 -18.96
CA GLY A 425 -0.49 2.24 -19.81
C GLY A 425 -1.30 3.51 -19.63
N ALA A 426 -2.13 3.82 -20.64
CA ALA A 426 -3.09 4.92 -20.53
C ALA A 426 -4.10 4.66 -19.41
N ALA A 427 -4.51 5.70 -18.69
CA ALA A 427 -5.63 5.61 -17.77
C ALA A 427 -6.91 5.13 -18.50
N HIS A 428 -7.70 4.31 -17.83
CA HIS A 428 -8.99 3.85 -18.33
C HIS A 428 -10.10 4.53 -17.56
N ALA A 429 -11.10 5.05 -18.27
CA ALA A 429 -12.31 5.58 -17.67
C ALA A 429 -13.50 4.68 -18.01
N TRP A 430 -14.34 4.45 -17.01
CA TRP A 430 -15.59 3.71 -17.16
C TRP A 430 -16.75 4.56 -16.64
N ARG A 431 -17.84 4.58 -17.39
CA ARG A 431 -19.09 5.24 -17.01
C ARG A 431 -20.23 4.25 -17.16
N ARG A 432 -21.07 4.16 -16.15
CA ARG A 432 -22.30 3.37 -16.28
C ARG A 432 -23.20 3.97 -17.37
N ALA A 433 -23.58 3.15 -18.35
CA ALA A 433 -24.56 3.59 -19.35
C ALA A 433 -25.88 3.94 -18.64
N GLY A 434 -26.44 5.11 -18.90
CA GLY A 434 -27.76 5.45 -18.40
C GLY A 434 -28.79 4.41 -18.88
N ARG A 435 -29.69 3.99 -17.99
CA ARG A 435 -30.83 3.16 -18.35
C ARG A 435 -31.80 3.93 -19.22
#